data_fbaf7b3b0a97e04a2b3768a995736983
#
_entry.id   fbaf7b3b0a97e04a2b3768a995736983
#
_cell.length_a   1.000
_cell.length_b   1.000
_cell.length_c   1.000
_cell.angle_alpha   90.00
_cell.angle_beta   90.00
_cell.angle_gamma   90.00
#
_symmetry.space_group_name_H-M   'P 1'
#
loop_
_entity.id
_entity.type
_entity.pdbx_description
1 polymer ?
#
loop_
_entity_poly.entity_id
_entity_poly.type
_entity_poly.pdbx_seq_one_letter_code
_entity_poly.pdbx_strand_id
1 'polypeptide(L)'
;MATQKRVWLFRDGNRSLRDLLGGKGANLAEMMNIGLPVPPGFTITTEVCTDYNANGRQLPDGLIDEIKAALADVEKELGKTFGDPNNPLLLSVRSGARFSMPGMMDTVLNLGLNDEIVNALSLVADPRFVYVSYRRFIMMLSDVAYSDHYEHITKHDFEHMFYDLKAKLGVTEDLEVPAESLKSLCDDYKAHVIKQTGKQFPQDPHEQLEAAITAVFRSWIYVRAFIYLRLVKIDD
;
A
#
# COMPACT_ATOMS: atom_id res chain seq x y z
N MET A 1 -16.64 22.78 17.70
CA MET A 1 -15.83 21.68 18.25
C MET A 1 -14.54 21.68 17.47
N ALA A 2 -13.37 21.68 18.13
CA ALA A 2 -12.10 21.58 17.42
C ALA A 2 -12.07 20.22 16.70
N THR A 3 -11.88 20.23 15.39
CA THR A 3 -11.75 19.01 14.58
C THR A 3 -10.50 18.26 15.09
N GLN A 4 -10.68 17.07 15.62
CA GLN A 4 -9.60 16.25 16.11
C GLN A 4 -8.65 15.91 14.91
N LYS A 5 -7.34 16.12 15.11
CA LYS A 5 -6.33 15.84 14.07
C LYS A 5 -6.31 14.34 13.77
N ARG A 6 -6.65 13.97 12.53
CA ARG A 6 -6.77 12.56 12.08
C ARG A 6 -5.55 12.05 11.33
N VAL A 7 -4.74 12.97 10.76
CA VAL A 7 -3.53 12.65 10.01
C VAL A 7 -2.34 13.34 10.66
N TRP A 8 -1.34 12.57 11.06
CA TRP A 8 -0.16 13.03 11.81
C TRP A 8 1.11 12.76 11.01
N LEU A 9 1.86 13.79 10.69
CA LEU A 9 3.22 13.63 10.17
C LEU A 9 4.08 12.93 11.22
N PHE A 10 5.05 12.12 10.81
CA PHE A 10 5.92 11.42 11.76
C PHE A 10 6.65 12.40 12.70
N ARG A 11 7.07 13.57 12.19
CA ARG A 11 7.71 14.62 13.00
C ARG A 11 6.83 15.23 14.09
N ASP A 12 5.51 15.11 13.98
CA ASP A 12 4.54 15.67 14.95
C ASP A 12 4.14 14.68 16.05
N GLY A 13 4.47 13.41 15.87
CA GLY A 13 4.14 12.33 16.80
C GLY A 13 5.28 11.97 17.75
N ASN A 14 5.03 11.06 18.66
CA ASN A 14 6.03 10.45 19.54
C ASN A 14 5.55 9.11 20.08
N ARG A 15 6.41 8.42 20.84
CA ARG A 15 6.14 7.09 21.39
C ARG A 15 4.94 7.06 22.37
N SER A 16 4.64 8.16 23.06
CA SER A 16 3.52 8.19 24.03
C SER A 16 2.15 8.14 23.34
N LEU A 17 2.07 8.46 22.04
CA LEU A 17 0.86 8.43 21.23
C LEU A 17 0.54 7.07 20.61
N ARG A 18 1.02 5.98 21.22
CA ARG A 18 0.90 4.63 20.67
C ARG A 18 -0.55 4.19 20.46
N ASP A 19 -1.45 4.58 21.34
CA ASP A 19 -2.87 4.24 21.22
C ASP A 19 -3.52 4.94 20.01
N LEU A 20 -3.09 6.17 19.74
CA LEU A 20 -3.59 6.98 18.64
C LEU A 20 -2.93 6.65 17.29
N LEU A 21 -1.60 6.51 17.28
CA LEU A 21 -0.81 6.33 16.05
C LEU A 21 -0.51 4.85 15.73
N GLY A 22 -0.93 3.95 16.58
CA GLY A 22 -0.56 2.55 16.50
C GLY A 22 0.93 2.31 16.81
N GLY A 23 1.32 1.04 16.92
CA GLY A 23 2.69 0.67 17.28
C GLY A 23 3.73 1.14 16.27
N LYS A 24 3.47 0.97 14.97
CA LYS A 24 4.40 1.38 13.90
C LYS A 24 4.50 2.90 13.77
N GLY A 25 3.36 3.60 13.77
CA GLY A 25 3.34 5.06 13.63
C GLY A 25 4.05 5.76 14.78
N ALA A 26 3.76 5.38 16.01
CA ALA A 26 4.41 5.92 17.20
C ALA A 26 5.92 5.64 17.25
N ASN A 27 6.34 4.42 16.83
CA ASN A 27 7.77 4.09 16.79
C ASN A 27 8.50 4.85 15.69
N LEU A 28 7.92 5.01 14.50
CA LEU A 28 8.54 5.81 13.41
C LEU A 28 8.68 7.28 13.83
N ALA A 29 7.66 7.84 14.48
CA ALA A 29 7.73 9.18 15.02
C ALA A 29 8.84 9.33 16.07
N GLU A 30 8.95 8.39 17.01
CA GLU A 30 10.01 8.40 18.01
C GLU A 30 11.40 8.26 17.39
N MET A 31 11.57 7.35 16.41
CA MET A 31 12.84 7.19 15.70
C MET A 31 13.28 8.49 15.01
N MET A 32 12.33 9.21 14.39
CA MET A 32 12.60 10.53 13.79
C MET A 32 13.02 11.55 14.86
N ASN A 33 12.31 11.60 16.00
CA ASN A 33 12.59 12.54 17.09
C ASN A 33 13.98 12.35 17.73
N ILE A 34 14.47 11.12 17.78
CA ILE A 34 15.83 10.82 18.28
C ILE A 34 16.90 10.90 17.19
N GLY A 35 16.56 11.39 16.00
CA GLY A 35 17.51 11.68 14.91
C GLY A 35 17.90 10.47 14.04
N LEU A 36 17.17 9.39 14.10
CA LEU A 36 17.39 8.28 13.16
C LEU A 36 16.87 8.64 11.75
N PRO A 37 17.50 8.14 10.68
CA PRO A 37 17.15 8.46 9.30
C PRO A 37 15.86 7.71 8.90
N VAL A 38 14.71 8.26 9.33
CA VAL A 38 13.38 7.76 8.94
C VAL A 38 12.91 8.57 7.74
N PRO A 39 12.50 7.94 6.63
CA PRO A 39 11.88 8.66 5.53
C PRO A 39 10.63 9.43 6.00
N PRO A 40 10.37 10.65 5.49
CA PRO A 40 9.16 11.39 5.80
C PRO A 40 7.90 10.59 5.49
N GLY A 41 6.87 10.82 6.28
CA GLY A 41 5.60 10.13 6.12
C GLY A 41 4.58 10.59 7.16
N PHE A 42 3.41 9.98 7.13
CA PHE A 42 2.33 10.29 8.06
C PHE A 42 1.60 9.04 8.52
N THR A 43 0.88 9.19 9.61
CA THR A 43 0.02 8.15 10.18
C THR A 43 -1.43 8.65 10.20
N ILE A 44 -2.35 7.85 9.68
CA ILE A 44 -3.78 8.02 9.91
C ILE A 44 -4.10 7.34 11.24
N THR A 45 -4.81 8.04 12.12
CA THR A 45 -5.04 7.57 13.49
C THR A 45 -5.88 6.29 13.56
N THR A 46 -5.72 5.54 14.63
CA THR A 46 -6.52 4.32 14.90
C THR A 46 -8.01 4.64 15.04
N GLU A 47 -8.35 5.84 15.54
CA GLU A 47 -9.73 6.31 15.66
C GLU A 47 -10.43 6.40 14.30
N VAL A 48 -9.72 6.87 13.25
CA VAL A 48 -10.28 6.90 11.89
C VAL A 48 -10.63 5.50 11.39
N CYS A 49 -9.82 4.50 11.72
CA CYS A 49 -10.12 3.11 11.37
C CYS A 49 -11.37 2.61 12.11
N THR A 50 -11.53 2.99 13.37
CA THR A 50 -12.73 2.69 14.17
C THR A 50 -13.97 3.36 13.57
N ASP A 51 -13.87 4.65 13.24
CA ASP A 51 -14.97 5.42 12.63
C ASP A 51 -15.36 4.85 11.26
N TYR A 52 -14.39 4.49 10.42
CA TYR A 52 -14.62 3.83 9.13
C TYR A 52 -15.47 2.56 9.31
N ASN A 53 -15.14 1.73 10.29
CA ASN A 53 -15.84 0.49 10.55
C ASN A 53 -17.24 0.71 11.14
N ALA A 54 -17.40 1.69 12.04
CA ALA A 54 -18.68 2.06 12.63
C ALA A 54 -19.61 2.74 11.61
N ASN A 55 -19.06 3.44 10.62
CA ASN A 55 -19.80 4.19 9.61
C ASN A 55 -20.03 3.40 8.29
N GLY A 56 -20.29 2.12 8.40
CA GLY A 56 -20.64 1.27 7.25
C GLY A 56 -19.51 1.12 6.21
N ARG A 57 -18.26 1.23 6.65
CA ARG A 57 -17.05 1.15 5.80
C ARG A 57 -16.95 2.30 4.80
N GLN A 58 -17.33 3.48 5.20
CA GLN A 58 -17.15 4.72 4.44
C GLN A 58 -16.08 5.58 5.13
N LEU A 59 -15.21 6.15 4.31
CA LEU A 59 -14.19 7.08 4.82
C LEU A 59 -14.88 8.31 5.42
N PRO A 60 -14.44 8.80 6.57
CA PRO A 60 -14.98 10.02 7.17
C PRO A 60 -14.81 11.22 6.23
N ASP A 61 -15.82 12.09 6.20
CA ASP A 61 -15.81 13.31 5.40
C ASP A 61 -14.56 14.17 5.65
N GLY A 62 -13.95 14.66 4.59
CA GLY A 62 -12.76 15.50 4.64
C GLY A 62 -11.45 14.77 4.94
N LEU A 63 -11.46 13.46 5.21
CA LEU A 63 -10.23 12.70 5.48
C LEU A 63 -9.28 12.70 4.29
N ILE A 64 -9.78 12.56 3.08
CA ILE A 64 -8.96 12.56 1.86
C ILE A 64 -8.24 13.90 1.68
N ASP A 65 -8.87 15.02 2.04
CA ASP A 65 -8.23 16.32 1.96
C ASP A 65 -7.11 16.47 3.01
N GLU A 66 -7.29 15.93 4.21
CA GLU A 66 -6.23 15.88 5.22
C GLU A 66 -5.05 15.00 4.77
N ILE A 67 -5.33 13.86 4.11
CA ILE A 67 -4.30 12.98 3.54
C ILE A 67 -3.53 13.69 2.44
N LYS A 68 -4.22 14.38 1.53
CA LYS A 68 -3.58 15.15 0.46
C LYS A 68 -2.69 16.27 1.02
N ALA A 69 -3.14 16.96 2.07
CA ALA A 69 -2.34 18.00 2.73
C ALA A 69 -1.06 17.41 3.37
N ALA A 70 -1.18 16.27 4.07
CA ALA A 70 -0.02 15.60 4.65
C ALA A 70 0.94 15.04 3.57
N LEU A 71 0.39 14.55 2.44
CA LEU A 71 1.17 14.10 1.30
C LEU A 71 1.97 15.26 0.68
N ALA A 72 1.36 16.44 0.51
CA ALA A 72 2.04 17.62 0.00
C ALA A 72 3.22 18.06 0.90
N ASP A 73 3.10 17.90 2.22
CA ASP A 73 4.21 18.12 3.14
C ASP A 73 5.37 17.13 2.91
N VAL A 74 5.04 15.84 2.70
CA VAL A 74 6.03 14.78 2.40
C VAL A 74 6.71 15.04 1.05
N GLU A 75 5.95 15.41 0.03
CA GLU A 75 6.46 15.77 -1.30
C GLU A 75 7.47 16.92 -1.22
N LYS A 76 7.10 17.97 -0.50
CA LYS A 76 7.95 19.14 -0.29
C LYS A 76 9.25 18.78 0.43
N GLU A 77 9.19 17.94 1.45
CA GLU A 77 10.35 17.53 2.23
C GLU A 77 11.31 16.65 1.40
N LEU A 78 10.78 15.78 0.54
CA LEU A 78 11.57 14.90 -0.32
C LEU A 78 11.97 15.52 -1.65
N GLY A 79 11.37 16.64 -2.05
CA GLY A 79 11.56 17.24 -3.37
C GLY A 79 11.07 16.33 -4.51
N LYS A 80 10.05 15.50 -4.27
CA LYS A 80 9.44 14.55 -5.22
C LYS A 80 7.94 14.76 -5.26
N THR A 81 7.30 14.36 -6.36
CA THR A 81 5.86 14.52 -6.53
C THR A 81 5.18 13.17 -6.78
N PHE A 82 4.08 12.94 -6.07
CA PHE A 82 3.28 11.73 -6.20
C PHE A 82 2.50 11.78 -7.52
N GLY A 83 2.82 10.85 -8.43
CA GLY A 83 2.22 10.82 -9.76
C GLY A 83 3.00 11.55 -10.86
N ASP A 84 4.13 12.20 -10.56
CA ASP A 84 4.97 12.83 -11.57
C ASP A 84 5.90 11.79 -12.22
N PRO A 85 5.81 11.56 -13.54
CA PRO A 85 6.69 10.60 -14.23
C PRO A 85 8.16 11.02 -14.28
N ASN A 86 8.47 12.32 -14.13
CA ASN A 86 9.85 12.82 -14.19
C ASN A 86 10.58 12.72 -12.86
N ASN A 87 9.86 12.84 -11.74
CA ASN A 87 10.44 12.79 -10.41
C ASN A 87 9.46 12.13 -9.41
N PRO A 88 9.14 10.85 -9.60
CA PRO A 88 8.05 10.20 -8.89
C PRO A 88 8.37 10.00 -7.40
N LEU A 89 7.39 10.34 -6.56
CA LEU A 89 7.30 9.85 -5.20
C LEU A 89 6.58 8.50 -5.21
N LEU A 90 7.18 7.49 -4.61
CA LEU A 90 6.54 6.19 -4.39
C LEU A 90 6.28 6.00 -2.90
N LEU A 91 5.10 5.52 -2.56
CA LEU A 91 4.67 5.33 -1.17
C LEU A 91 4.59 3.86 -0.79
N SER A 92 4.61 3.62 0.52
CA SER A 92 4.22 2.35 1.12
C SER A 92 3.08 2.58 2.09
N VAL A 93 1.96 1.89 1.91
CA VAL A 93 0.84 1.89 2.85
C VAL A 93 0.92 0.65 3.71
N ARG A 94 0.92 0.83 5.02
CA ARG A 94 1.09 -0.24 6.01
C ARG A 94 0.11 -0.09 7.16
N SER A 95 -0.39 -1.18 7.65
CA SER A 95 -1.12 -1.19 8.91
C SER A 95 -0.23 -0.78 10.09
N GLY A 96 -0.75 0.14 10.90
CA GLY A 96 -0.12 0.65 12.12
C GLY A 96 -0.81 0.19 13.40
N ALA A 97 -1.44 -0.97 13.42
CA ALA A 97 -2.17 -1.50 14.56
C ALA A 97 -1.46 -1.29 15.91
N ARG A 98 -2.24 -1.07 16.99
CA ARG A 98 -1.72 -0.94 18.35
C ARG A 98 -0.85 -2.12 18.77
N PHE A 99 -1.24 -3.32 18.32
CA PHE A 99 -0.50 -4.57 18.52
C PHE A 99 0.06 -5.07 17.19
N SER A 100 1.30 -5.57 17.21
CA SER A 100 1.91 -6.16 16.03
C SER A 100 1.27 -7.51 15.71
N MET A 101 0.73 -7.64 14.50
CA MET A 101 0.14 -8.87 13.97
C MET A 101 0.88 -9.28 12.68
N PRO A 102 2.07 -9.91 12.80
CA PRO A 102 2.90 -10.25 11.64
C PRO A 102 2.14 -11.14 10.64
N GLY A 103 2.17 -10.77 9.36
CA GLY A 103 1.52 -11.54 8.28
C GLY A 103 0.00 -11.53 8.28
N MET A 104 -0.65 -10.76 9.17
CA MET A 104 -2.11 -10.73 9.30
C MET A 104 -2.74 -9.44 8.78
N MET A 105 -1.93 -8.44 8.48
CA MET A 105 -2.39 -7.14 7.99
C MET A 105 -1.62 -6.74 6.74
N ASP A 106 -2.34 -6.15 5.83
CA ASP A 106 -1.87 -5.90 4.49
C ASP A 106 -0.83 -4.77 4.41
N THR A 107 0.04 -4.89 3.43
CA THR A 107 1.05 -3.90 3.08
C THR A 107 1.05 -3.74 1.56
N VAL A 108 0.97 -2.52 1.08
CA VAL A 108 1.14 -2.18 -0.33
C VAL A 108 2.42 -1.38 -0.50
N LEU A 109 3.33 -1.86 -1.34
CA LEU A 109 4.62 -1.23 -1.64
C LEU A 109 4.59 -0.63 -3.05
N ASN A 110 5.44 0.38 -3.28
CA ASN A 110 5.61 1.03 -4.58
C ASN A 110 4.32 1.66 -5.13
N LEU A 111 3.45 2.10 -4.25
CA LEU A 111 2.22 2.78 -4.59
C LEU A 111 2.55 4.10 -5.28
N GLY A 112 1.85 4.41 -6.35
CA GLY A 112 2.14 5.50 -7.26
C GLY A 112 2.69 5.04 -8.61
N LEU A 113 3.13 3.77 -8.76
CA LEU A 113 3.49 3.23 -10.06
C LEU A 113 2.25 3.08 -10.95
N ASN A 114 2.38 3.55 -12.19
CA ASN A 114 1.42 3.37 -13.27
C ASN A 114 2.17 3.18 -14.60
N ASP A 115 1.47 2.98 -15.69
CA ASP A 115 2.09 2.73 -16.99
C ASP A 115 3.00 3.88 -17.44
N GLU A 116 2.61 5.13 -17.20
CA GLU A 116 3.38 6.32 -17.58
C GLU A 116 4.68 6.42 -16.76
N ILE A 117 4.58 6.30 -15.44
CA ILE A 117 5.74 6.37 -14.53
C ILE A 117 6.71 5.22 -14.78
N VAL A 118 6.19 4.00 -14.98
CA VAL A 118 7.02 2.82 -15.27
C VAL A 118 7.75 2.96 -16.60
N ASN A 119 7.08 3.49 -17.64
CA ASN A 119 7.73 3.76 -18.92
C ASN A 119 8.83 4.83 -18.77
N ALA A 120 8.58 5.93 -18.05
CA ALA A 120 9.58 6.96 -17.79
C ALA A 120 10.78 6.42 -17.00
N LEU A 121 10.53 5.69 -15.91
CA LEU A 121 11.57 5.10 -15.08
C LEU A 121 12.41 4.07 -15.83
N SER A 122 11.82 3.29 -16.75
CA SER A 122 12.54 2.28 -17.54
C SER A 122 13.56 2.87 -18.52
N LEU A 123 13.49 4.18 -18.79
CA LEU A 123 14.46 4.89 -19.62
C LEU A 123 15.71 5.34 -18.83
N VAL A 124 15.61 5.47 -17.52
CA VAL A 124 16.66 6.04 -16.66
C VAL A 124 17.20 5.06 -15.62
N ALA A 125 16.51 3.94 -15.40
CA ALA A 125 16.88 2.88 -14.47
C ALA A 125 16.88 1.51 -15.17
N ASP A 126 17.35 0.47 -14.48
CA ASP A 126 17.28 -0.90 -15.02
C ASP A 126 15.81 -1.28 -15.31
N PRO A 127 15.43 -1.50 -16.58
CA PRO A 127 14.04 -1.81 -16.96
C PRO A 127 13.52 -3.06 -16.26
N ARG A 128 14.39 -4.07 -16.06
CA ARG A 128 14.02 -5.28 -15.37
C ARG A 128 13.59 -5.01 -13.92
N PHE A 129 14.36 -4.23 -13.17
CA PHE A 129 14.02 -3.82 -11.81
C PHE A 129 12.70 -3.05 -11.77
N VAL A 130 12.48 -2.14 -12.72
CA VAL A 130 11.25 -1.34 -12.81
C VAL A 130 10.03 -2.24 -13.03
N TYR A 131 10.08 -3.17 -14.00
CA TYR A 131 8.95 -4.07 -14.27
C TYR A 131 8.73 -5.12 -13.18
N VAL A 132 9.78 -5.60 -12.51
CA VAL A 132 9.63 -6.44 -11.30
C VAL A 132 8.88 -5.68 -10.21
N SER A 133 9.22 -4.42 -9.99
CA SER A 133 8.56 -3.57 -9.00
C SER A 133 7.10 -3.31 -9.34
N TYR A 134 6.81 -3.04 -10.61
CA TYR A 134 5.46 -2.80 -11.09
C TYR A 134 4.58 -4.05 -11.02
N ARG A 135 5.09 -5.19 -11.49
CA ARG A 135 4.40 -6.48 -11.36
C ARG A 135 3.99 -6.77 -9.91
N ARG A 136 4.94 -6.58 -8.98
CA ARG A 136 4.68 -6.80 -7.54
C ARG A 136 3.65 -5.82 -6.99
N PHE A 137 3.68 -4.57 -7.44
CA PHE A 137 2.70 -3.57 -7.04
C PHE A 137 1.30 -3.93 -7.53
N ILE A 138 1.14 -4.30 -8.83
CA ILE A 138 -0.16 -4.72 -9.38
C ILE A 138 -0.72 -5.89 -8.57
N MET A 139 0.09 -6.91 -8.31
CA MET A 139 -0.30 -8.07 -7.50
C MET A 139 -0.74 -7.67 -6.10
N MET A 140 0.08 -6.88 -5.38
CA MET A 140 -0.22 -6.50 -4.00
C MET A 140 -1.47 -5.64 -3.88
N LEU A 141 -1.62 -4.62 -4.75
CA LEU A 141 -2.80 -3.76 -4.70
C LEU A 141 -4.06 -4.53 -5.08
N SER A 142 -3.99 -5.41 -6.09
CA SER A 142 -5.14 -6.20 -6.52
C SER A 142 -5.59 -7.20 -5.47
N ASP A 143 -4.63 -7.92 -4.86
CA ASP A 143 -4.92 -8.86 -3.77
C ASP A 143 -5.62 -8.14 -2.61
N VAL A 144 -5.03 -7.04 -2.14
CA VAL A 144 -5.54 -6.30 -0.97
C VAL A 144 -6.87 -5.58 -1.27
N ALA A 145 -7.04 -5.04 -2.47
CA ALA A 145 -8.24 -4.26 -2.81
C ALA A 145 -9.44 -5.13 -3.19
N TYR A 146 -9.23 -6.31 -3.78
CA TYR A 146 -10.28 -7.05 -4.46
C TYR A 146 -10.51 -8.48 -3.96
N SER A 147 -9.55 -9.15 -3.31
CA SER A 147 -9.65 -10.57 -2.92
C SER A 147 -10.84 -10.89 -1.99
N ASP A 148 -11.35 -9.91 -1.26
CA ASP A 148 -12.54 -10.08 -0.40
C ASP A 148 -13.85 -10.19 -1.17
N HIS A 149 -13.87 -9.72 -2.42
CA HIS A 149 -15.09 -9.57 -3.22
C HIS A 149 -15.09 -10.40 -4.48
N TYR A 150 -13.92 -10.86 -4.91
CA TYR A 150 -13.74 -11.59 -6.16
C TYR A 150 -12.86 -12.81 -5.96
N GLU A 151 -13.29 -13.95 -6.50
CA GLU A 151 -12.46 -15.14 -6.59
C GLU A 151 -11.35 -14.95 -7.64
N HIS A 152 -10.27 -15.69 -7.51
CA HIS A 152 -9.17 -15.73 -8.49
C HIS A 152 -8.47 -14.38 -8.73
N ILE A 153 -8.41 -13.52 -7.70
CA ILE A 153 -7.65 -12.24 -7.72
C ILE A 153 -6.66 -12.18 -6.54
N THR A 154 -6.34 -13.33 -5.99
CA THR A 154 -5.41 -13.44 -4.86
C THR A 154 -3.96 -13.36 -5.31
N LYS A 155 -3.07 -13.06 -4.38
CA LYS A 155 -1.62 -13.13 -4.60
C LYS A 155 -1.20 -14.44 -5.28
N HIS A 156 -1.80 -15.58 -4.88
CA HIS A 156 -1.49 -16.90 -5.43
C HIS A 156 -1.80 -16.99 -6.94
N ASP A 157 -2.91 -16.41 -7.40
CA ASP A 157 -3.28 -16.42 -8.82
C ASP A 157 -2.24 -15.69 -9.66
N PHE A 158 -1.77 -14.52 -9.20
CA PHE A 158 -0.71 -13.76 -9.86
C PHE A 158 0.65 -14.47 -9.83
N GLU A 159 0.99 -15.11 -8.71
CA GLU A 159 2.22 -15.92 -8.61
C GLU A 159 2.18 -17.10 -9.59
N HIS A 160 1.02 -17.75 -9.76
CA HIS A 160 0.85 -18.81 -10.73
C HIS A 160 1.11 -18.34 -12.17
N MET A 161 0.56 -17.17 -12.55
CA MET A 161 0.82 -16.57 -13.86
C MET A 161 2.33 -16.31 -14.08
N PHE A 162 3.04 -15.92 -13.04
CA PHE A 162 4.51 -15.73 -13.13
C PHE A 162 5.27 -17.05 -13.26
N TYR A 163 4.85 -18.10 -12.56
CA TYR A 163 5.43 -19.43 -12.72
C TYR A 163 5.20 -19.99 -14.12
N ASP A 164 4.02 -19.80 -14.70
CA ASP A 164 3.70 -20.20 -16.06
C ASP A 164 4.59 -19.46 -17.07
N LEU A 165 4.85 -18.18 -16.87
CA LEU A 165 5.78 -17.42 -17.70
C LEU A 165 7.20 -18.02 -17.63
N LYS A 166 7.71 -18.30 -16.42
CA LYS A 166 9.04 -18.92 -16.24
C LYS A 166 9.13 -20.28 -16.96
N ALA A 167 8.10 -21.09 -16.83
CA ALA A 167 8.02 -22.38 -17.50
C ALA A 167 8.05 -22.24 -19.04
N LYS A 168 7.31 -21.28 -19.60
CA LYS A 168 7.31 -20.97 -21.04
C LYS A 168 8.69 -20.51 -21.54
N LEU A 169 9.43 -19.77 -20.72
CA LEU A 169 10.76 -19.28 -21.05
C LEU A 169 11.86 -20.32 -20.81
N GLY A 170 11.55 -21.42 -20.12
CA GLY A 170 12.54 -22.45 -19.74
C GLY A 170 13.54 -21.99 -18.69
N VAL A 171 13.17 -21.00 -17.84
CA VAL A 171 14.01 -20.45 -16.76
C VAL A 171 13.50 -20.87 -15.39
N THR A 172 14.42 -20.99 -14.43
CA THR A 172 14.10 -21.38 -13.04
C THR A 172 14.18 -20.20 -12.09
N GLU A 173 15.16 -19.33 -12.30
CA GLU A 173 15.39 -18.19 -11.40
C GLU A 173 14.61 -16.95 -11.86
N ASP A 174 14.08 -16.19 -10.89
CA ASP A 174 13.38 -14.94 -11.19
C ASP A 174 14.27 -13.92 -11.90
N LEU A 175 15.58 -13.99 -11.63
CA LEU A 175 16.58 -13.10 -12.23
C LEU A 175 16.79 -13.34 -13.72
N GLU A 176 16.45 -14.50 -14.24
CA GLU A 176 16.62 -14.88 -15.64
C GLU A 176 15.49 -14.37 -16.53
N VAL A 177 14.37 -13.91 -15.94
CA VAL A 177 13.23 -13.41 -16.71
C VAL A 177 13.56 -12.06 -17.34
N PRO A 178 13.52 -11.93 -18.70
CA PRO A 178 13.84 -10.68 -19.40
C PRO A 178 12.85 -9.54 -19.08
N ALA A 179 13.33 -8.30 -19.18
CA ALA A 179 12.51 -7.10 -18.93
C ALA A 179 11.25 -7.04 -19.82
N GLU A 180 11.37 -7.38 -21.11
CA GLU A 180 10.23 -7.39 -22.05
C GLU A 180 9.16 -8.42 -21.66
N SER A 181 9.57 -9.58 -21.15
CA SER A 181 8.64 -10.60 -20.66
C SER A 181 7.94 -10.15 -19.38
N LEU A 182 8.65 -9.43 -18.50
CA LEU A 182 8.06 -8.84 -17.31
C LEU A 182 7.09 -7.71 -17.64
N LYS A 183 7.39 -6.89 -18.66
CA LYS A 183 6.48 -5.88 -19.20
C LYS A 183 5.19 -6.51 -19.69
N SER A 184 5.28 -7.53 -20.54
CA SER A 184 4.11 -8.27 -21.02
C SER A 184 3.30 -8.88 -19.87
N LEU A 185 3.98 -9.42 -18.86
CA LEU A 185 3.32 -9.97 -17.68
C LEU A 185 2.55 -8.90 -16.87
N CYS A 186 3.05 -7.66 -16.79
CA CYS A 186 2.30 -6.56 -16.16
C CYS A 186 0.99 -6.29 -16.91
N ASP A 187 1.01 -6.36 -18.25
CA ASP A 187 -0.20 -6.21 -19.07
C ASP A 187 -1.16 -7.39 -18.85
N ASP A 188 -0.63 -8.61 -18.80
CA ASP A 188 -1.42 -9.82 -18.49
C ASP A 188 -2.06 -9.73 -17.10
N TYR A 189 -1.35 -9.20 -16.10
CA TYR A 189 -1.88 -8.98 -14.75
C TYR A 189 -3.05 -7.99 -14.76
N LYS A 190 -2.90 -6.86 -15.46
CA LYS A 190 -3.97 -5.86 -15.62
C LYS A 190 -5.19 -6.46 -16.34
N ALA A 191 -4.96 -7.23 -17.40
CA ALA A 191 -6.02 -7.94 -18.11
C ALA A 191 -6.72 -8.97 -17.20
N HIS A 192 -5.98 -9.66 -16.35
CA HIS A 192 -6.55 -10.57 -15.35
C HIS A 192 -7.44 -9.82 -14.35
N VAL A 193 -7.01 -8.66 -13.85
CA VAL A 193 -7.86 -7.80 -12.99
C VAL A 193 -9.17 -7.47 -13.68
N ILE A 194 -9.15 -7.02 -14.93
CA ILE A 194 -10.35 -6.71 -15.71
C ILE A 194 -11.25 -7.94 -15.85
N LYS A 195 -10.67 -9.08 -16.18
CA LYS A 195 -11.41 -10.34 -16.37
C LYS A 195 -12.14 -10.77 -15.10
N GLN A 196 -11.50 -10.65 -13.94
CA GLN A 196 -12.07 -11.12 -12.68
C GLN A 196 -13.03 -10.11 -12.04
N THR A 197 -12.76 -8.82 -12.18
CA THR A 197 -13.48 -7.76 -11.44
C THR A 197 -14.41 -6.92 -12.32
N GLY A 198 -14.23 -6.94 -13.64
CA GLY A 198 -14.87 -6.00 -14.57
C GLY A 198 -14.34 -4.56 -14.47
N LYS A 199 -13.30 -4.32 -13.66
CA LYS A 199 -12.71 -3.00 -13.42
C LYS A 199 -11.30 -2.94 -13.97
N GLN A 200 -10.89 -1.76 -14.46
CA GLN A 200 -9.50 -1.53 -14.81
C GLN A 200 -8.63 -1.42 -13.56
N PHE A 201 -7.36 -1.85 -13.65
CA PHE A 201 -6.38 -1.56 -12.63
C PHE A 201 -6.17 -0.03 -12.56
N PRO A 202 -6.27 0.61 -11.37
CA PRO A 202 -6.23 2.06 -11.26
C PRO A 202 -4.87 2.61 -11.71
N GLN A 203 -4.91 3.58 -12.63
CA GLN A 203 -3.72 4.28 -13.14
C GLN A 203 -3.51 5.64 -12.47
N ASP A 204 -4.53 6.20 -11.82
CA ASP A 204 -4.41 7.40 -11.00
C ASP A 204 -3.77 7.03 -9.64
N PRO A 205 -2.61 7.60 -9.29
CA PRO A 205 -1.96 7.36 -8.00
C PRO A 205 -2.83 7.69 -6.78
N HIS A 206 -3.69 8.70 -6.86
CA HIS A 206 -4.59 9.05 -5.77
C HIS A 206 -5.71 8.01 -5.57
N GLU A 207 -6.27 7.46 -6.65
CA GLU A 207 -7.20 6.33 -6.57
C GLU A 207 -6.52 5.08 -5.98
N GLN A 208 -5.27 4.83 -6.35
CA GLN A 208 -4.46 3.74 -5.77
C GLN A 208 -4.28 3.93 -4.26
N LEU A 209 -3.98 5.16 -3.82
CA LEU A 209 -3.77 5.50 -2.41
C LEU A 209 -5.05 5.28 -1.60
N GLU A 210 -6.19 5.76 -2.09
CA GLU A 210 -7.49 5.57 -1.45
C GLU A 210 -7.86 4.09 -1.36
N ALA A 211 -7.67 3.33 -2.44
CA ALA A 211 -7.90 1.89 -2.46
C ALA A 211 -7.03 1.15 -1.45
N ALA A 212 -5.74 1.49 -1.35
CA ALA A 212 -4.81 0.88 -0.40
C ALA A 212 -5.18 1.20 1.06
N ILE A 213 -5.53 2.45 1.38
CA ILE A 213 -5.96 2.86 2.73
C ILE A 213 -7.23 2.14 3.13
N THR A 214 -8.24 2.13 2.25
CA THR A 214 -9.51 1.45 2.47
C THR A 214 -9.31 -0.04 2.72
N ALA A 215 -8.45 -0.68 1.94
CA ALA A 215 -8.14 -2.09 2.08
C ALA A 215 -7.42 -2.40 3.41
N VAL A 216 -6.47 -1.56 3.83
CA VAL A 216 -5.81 -1.70 5.14
C VAL A 216 -6.82 -1.54 6.28
N PHE A 217 -7.78 -0.59 6.20
CA PHE A 217 -8.83 -0.47 7.20
C PHE A 217 -9.75 -1.69 7.27
N ARG A 218 -10.08 -2.30 6.12
CA ARG A 218 -10.86 -3.54 6.06
C ARG A 218 -10.11 -4.72 6.67
N SER A 219 -8.81 -4.82 6.43
CA SER A 219 -8.00 -5.94 6.90
C SER A 219 -7.97 -6.05 8.44
N TRP A 220 -8.27 -4.98 9.16
CA TRP A 220 -8.38 -4.97 10.61
C TRP A 220 -9.48 -5.90 11.15
N ILE A 221 -10.55 -6.11 10.39
CA ILE A 221 -11.73 -6.89 10.80
C ILE A 221 -11.64 -8.35 10.33
N TYR A 222 -10.58 -8.77 9.68
CA TYR A 222 -10.47 -10.14 9.23
C TYR A 222 -10.52 -11.13 10.41
N VAL A 223 -11.20 -12.26 10.19
CA VAL A 223 -11.32 -13.34 11.16
C VAL A 223 -9.95 -13.74 11.73
N ARG A 224 -8.91 -13.74 10.90
CA ARG A 224 -7.53 -14.06 11.32
C ARG A 224 -6.98 -13.06 12.35
N ALA A 225 -7.25 -11.75 12.18
CA ALA A 225 -6.83 -10.73 13.15
C ALA A 225 -7.60 -10.90 14.47
N PHE A 226 -8.90 -11.12 14.38
CA PHE A 226 -9.76 -11.37 15.54
C PHE A 226 -9.37 -12.64 16.33
N ILE A 227 -9.09 -13.75 15.64
CA ILE A 227 -8.58 -14.98 16.26
C ILE A 227 -7.24 -14.72 16.96
N TYR A 228 -6.32 -13.97 16.30
CA TYR A 228 -5.03 -13.64 16.90
C TYR A 228 -5.20 -12.81 18.17
N LEU A 229 -6.02 -11.76 18.17
CA LEU A 229 -6.29 -10.94 19.34
C LEU A 229 -6.82 -11.78 20.51
N ARG A 230 -7.76 -12.69 20.25
CA ARG A 230 -8.28 -13.64 21.26
C ARG A 230 -7.20 -14.59 21.78
N LEU A 231 -6.35 -15.13 20.91
CA LEU A 231 -5.30 -16.06 21.32
C LEU A 231 -4.24 -15.40 22.22
N VAL A 232 -3.93 -14.12 22.00
CA VAL A 232 -2.97 -13.38 22.84
C VAL A 232 -3.64 -12.63 24.00
N LYS A 233 -4.95 -12.87 24.24
CA LYS A 233 -5.74 -12.27 25.33
C LYS A 233 -5.68 -10.74 25.36
N ILE A 234 -5.76 -10.14 24.17
CA ILE A 234 -5.90 -8.69 24.00
C ILE A 234 -7.39 -8.42 23.82
N ASP A 235 -7.99 -7.63 24.70
CA ASP A 235 -9.36 -7.15 24.59
C ASP A 235 -9.44 -6.06 23.51
N ASP A 236 -10.59 -5.98 22.81
CA ASP A 236 -10.87 -5.01 21.75
C ASP A 236 -10.87 -3.55 22.24
#